data_f572776f6be5613f466fca86b6f17b5e
#
_entry.id   f572776f6be5613f466fca86b6f17b5e
#
_cell.length_a   1.000
_cell.length_b   1.000
_cell.length_c   1.000
_cell.angle_alpha   90.00
_cell.angle_beta   90.00
_cell.angle_gamma   90.00
#
_symmetry.space_group_name_H-M   'P 1'
#
loop_
_entity.id
_entity.type
_entity.pdbx_description
1 polymer ?
#
loop_
_entity_poly.entity_id
_entity_poly.type
_entity_poly.pdbx_seq_one_letter_code
_entity_poly.pdbx_strand_id
1 'polypeptide(L)'
;MILRIISFILFILTLLSAFGGRINPTYVMLPSALTLALPYLAIATAVVSLAWFCAGRWITAAIGVAVLVAAWKPVSTAIPLHFQSEPTHKERTFKLLTYNILHGWDQEDPEMKAGNRSFQYVLDADADLVGLQELVDINDTGEVPRQEGTLRDSLLRKYPYRAGTTACDLKVLSKYPIKLIKEYPTFSHYEVKMPWGKLNWINTHLSSFNLTDEERKVMKEVVSVKDTEAGLKEMKGSIREKLKDGFSRRAERAAAIRELADRISGPLVVSGDFNDVPESYAYRTIRGNDLGDAYAETSFGPLITYNRHGFLFHLDQILYRDKFMKALKVEKGSLKSSDHYPLLSEFEWIAK
;
A
#
# COMPACT_ATOMS: atom_id res chain seq x y z
N MET A 1 28.91 -19.79 -19.95
CA MET A 1 27.74 -19.62 -20.83
C MET A 1 26.46 -19.59 -20.05
N ILE A 2 26.11 -20.61 -19.26
CA ILE A 2 24.85 -20.72 -18.51
C ILE A 2 24.57 -19.50 -17.61
N LEU A 3 25.53 -19.06 -16.78
CA LEU A 3 25.38 -17.89 -15.91
C LEU A 3 25.03 -16.61 -16.66
N ARG A 4 25.56 -16.41 -17.86
CA ARG A 4 25.18 -15.25 -18.69
C ARG A 4 23.73 -15.34 -19.15
N ILE A 5 23.27 -16.50 -19.56
CA ILE A 5 21.87 -16.71 -19.96
C ILE A 5 20.95 -16.41 -18.80
N ILE A 6 21.25 -16.91 -17.60
CA ILE A 6 20.47 -16.62 -16.37
C ILE A 6 20.45 -15.11 -16.08
N SER A 7 21.60 -14.41 -16.23
CA SER A 7 21.66 -12.96 -16.01
C SER A 7 20.80 -12.21 -17.03
N PHE A 8 20.80 -12.59 -18.30
CA PHE A 8 19.95 -11.97 -19.33
C PHE A 8 18.46 -12.20 -19.06
N ILE A 9 18.08 -13.41 -18.60
CA ILE A 9 16.71 -13.69 -18.18
C ILE A 9 16.31 -12.74 -17.01
N LEU A 10 17.17 -12.62 -16.00
CA LEU A 10 16.96 -11.68 -14.87
C LEU A 10 16.78 -10.24 -15.36
N PHE A 11 17.62 -9.76 -16.28
CA PHE A 11 17.55 -8.42 -16.83
C PHE A 11 16.22 -8.17 -17.57
N ILE A 12 15.78 -9.15 -18.37
CA ILE A 12 14.48 -9.09 -19.07
C ILE A 12 13.34 -9.07 -18.04
N LEU A 13 13.37 -9.94 -17.03
CA LEU A 13 12.35 -9.97 -15.98
C LEU A 13 12.28 -8.66 -15.20
N THR A 14 13.43 -8.02 -14.93
CA THR A 14 13.49 -6.71 -14.27
C THR A 14 12.81 -5.63 -15.11
N LEU A 15 13.05 -5.60 -16.43
CA LEU A 15 12.35 -4.64 -17.32
C LEU A 15 10.85 -4.95 -17.40
N LEU A 16 10.46 -6.20 -17.55
CA LEU A 16 9.05 -6.59 -17.59
C LEU A 16 8.33 -6.24 -16.28
N SER A 17 8.98 -6.42 -15.15
CA SER A 17 8.48 -6.04 -13.84
C SER A 17 8.34 -4.51 -13.69
N ALA A 18 9.36 -3.75 -14.09
CA ALA A 18 9.36 -2.30 -14.00
C ALA A 18 8.27 -1.62 -14.86
N PHE A 19 7.93 -2.22 -15.98
CA PHE A 19 6.96 -1.65 -16.93
C PHE A 19 5.64 -2.43 -17.00
N GLY A 20 5.52 -3.53 -16.29
CA GLY A 20 4.34 -4.40 -16.28
C GLY A 20 3.05 -3.69 -15.87
N GLY A 21 3.12 -2.76 -14.94
CA GLY A 21 1.98 -1.96 -14.51
C GLY A 21 1.43 -0.96 -15.54
N ARG A 22 2.03 -0.88 -16.74
CA ARG A 22 1.47 -0.11 -17.86
C ARG A 22 0.45 -0.92 -18.67
N ILE A 23 0.41 -2.24 -18.46
CA ILE A 23 -0.46 -3.16 -19.20
C ILE A 23 -1.66 -3.48 -18.32
N ASN A 24 -2.87 -3.24 -18.86
CA ASN A 24 -4.08 -3.54 -18.12
C ASN A 24 -4.21 -5.06 -17.88
N PRO A 25 -4.28 -5.50 -16.61
CA PRO A 25 -4.30 -6.92 -16.25
C PRO A 25 -5.56 -7.68 -16.71
N THR A 26 -6.62 -6.97 -17.10
CA THR A 26 -7.79 -7.60 -17.70
C THR A 26 -7.48 -8.26 -19.03
N TYR A 27 -6.50 -7.74 -19.77
CA TYR A 27 -6.03 -8.32 -21.02
C TYR A 27 -4.92 -9.35 -20.80
N VAL A 28 -3.89 -8.99 -20.02
CA VAL A 28 -2.73 -9.84 -19.75
C VAL A 28 -2.29 -9.68 -18.30
N MET A 29 -2.49 -10.73 -17.49
CA MET A 29 -2.21 -10.72 -16.05
C MET A 29 -0.70 -10.77 -15.72
N LEU A 30 0.09 -11.52 -16.52
CA LEU A 30 1.49 -11.83 -16.19
C LEU A 30 2.36 -10.59 -15.92
N PRO A 31 2.30 -9.51 -16.72
CA PRO A 31 3.08 -8.30 -16.42
C PRO A 31 2.74 -7.69 -15.04
N SER A 32 1.45 -7.65 -14.67
CA SER A 32 1.03 -7.16 -13.36
C SER A 32 1.50 -8.06 -12.22
N ALA A 33 1.50 -9.39 -12.41
CA ALA A 33 2.07 -10.31 -11.43
C ALA A 33 3.59 -10.11 -11.25
N LEU A 34 4.30 -9.78 -12.32
CA LEU A 34 5.74 -9.49 -12.25
C LEU A 34 6.05 -8.18 -11.50
N THR A 35 5.15 -7.17 -11.48
CA THR A 35 5.40 -5.93 -10.72
C THR A 35 5.55 -6.19 -9.22
N LEU A 36 4.91 -7.23 -8.68
CA LEU A 36 5.07 -7.64 -7.28
C LEU A 36 6.53 -7.99 -6.93
N ALA A 37 7.31 -8.41 -7.92
CA ALA A 37 8.71 -8.80 -7.73
C ALA A 37 9.71 -7.67 -8.02
N LEU A 38 9.27 -6.46 -8.40
CA LEU A 38 10.16 -5.38 -8.84
C LEU A 38 11.31 -5.07 -7.87
N PRO A 39 11.09 -4.86 -6.55
CA PRO A 39 12.18 -4.54 -5.64
C PRO A 39 13.24 -5.65 -5.59
N TYR A 40 12.79 -6.90 -5.56
CA TYR A 40 13.68 -8.07 -5.48
C TYR A 40 14.49 -8.26 -6.76
N LEU A 41 13.85 -8.10 -7.92
CA LEU A 41 14.51 -8.22 -9.24
C LEU A 41 15.52 -7.09 -9.47
N ALA A 42 15.19 -5.87 -9.05
CA ALA A 42 16.09 -4.73 -9.14
C ALA A 42 17.36 -4.93 -8.29
N ILE A 43 17.19 -5.36 -7.03
CA ILE A 43 18.33 -5.67 -6.14
C ILE A 43 19.16 -6.82 -6.72
N ALA A 44 18.53 -7.91 -7.17
CA ALA A 44 19.24 -9.03 -7.79
C ALA A 44 20.01 -8.59 -9.04
N THR A 45 19.42 -7.72 -9.88
CA THR A 45 20.09 -7.16 -11.06
C THR A 45 21.31 -6.33 -10.68
N ALA A 46 21.22 -5.50 -9.63
CA ALA A 46 22.34 -4.71 -9.12
C ALA A 46 23.48 -5.62 -8.63
N VAL A 47 23.15 -6.64 -7.83
CA VAL A 47 24.14 -7.61 -7.29
C VAL A 47 24.81 -8.38 -8.41
N VAL A 48 24.05 -8.90 -9.38
CA VAL A 48 24.57 -9.66 -10.53
C VAL A 48 25.45 -8.76 -11.41
N SER A 49 25.06 -7.51 -11.62
CA SER A 49 25.85 -6.54 -12.39
C SER A 49 27.21 -6.27 -11.71
N LEU A 50 27.20 -6.08 -10.38
CA LEU A 50 28.41 -5.90 -9.60
C LEU A 50 29.31 -7.16 -9.65
N ALA A 51 28.73 -8.36 -9.54
CA ALA A 51 29.49 -9.61 -9.63
C ALA A 51 30.17 -9.78 -11.00
N TRP A 52 29.48 -9.44 -12.10
CA TRP A 52 30.08 -9.47 -13.44
C TRP A 52 31.18 -8.42 -13.61
N PHE A 53 31.02 -7.24 -13.02
CA PHE A 53 32.03 -6.20 -12.99
C PHE A 53 33.32 -6.72 -12.28
N CYS A 54 33.19 -7.29 -11.09
CA CYS A 54 34.32 -7.87 -10.34
C CYS A 54 34.97 -9.05 -11.07
N ALA A 55 34.22 -9.81 -11.87
CA ALA A 55 34.75 -10.89 -12.69
C ALA A 55 35.39 -10.41 -14.01
N GLY A 56 35.56 -9.12 -14.23
CA GLY A 56 36.16 -8.55 -15.45
C GLY A 56 35.27 -8.68 -16.71
N ARG A 57 33.98 -8.92 -16.54
CA ARG A 57 33.00 -9.09 -17.62
C ARG A 57 32.18 -7.80 -17.85
N TRP A 58 32.88 -6.72 -18.20
CA TRP A 58 32.38 -5.36 -18.27
C TRP A 58 31.12 -5.17 -19.14
N ILE A 59 31.03 -5.86 -20.27
CA ILE A 59 29.86 -5.76 -21.17
C ILE A 59 28.59 -6.28 -20.46
N THR A 60 28.67 -7.45 -19.82
CA THR A 60 27.52 -8.02 -19.12
C THR A 60 27.11 -7.13 -17.92
N ALA A 61 28.10 -6.62 -17.19
CA ALA A 61 27.85 -5.67 -16.10
C ALA A 61 27.17 -4.37 -16.62
N ALA A 62 27.70 -3.80 -17.71
CA ALA A 62 27.14 -2.58 -18.31
C ALA A 62 25.68 -2.77 -18.80
N ILE A 63 25.34 -3.94 -19.34
CA ILE A 63 23.95 -4.24 -19.73
C ILE A 63 23.03 -4.23 -18.50
N GLY A 64 23.44 -4.88 -17.39
CA GLY A 64 22.64 -4.86 -16.16
C GLY A 64 22.47 -3.46 -15.57
N VAL A 65 23.52 -2.62 -15.60
CA VAL A 65 23.44 -1.20 -15.21
C VAL A 65 22.49 -0.44 -16.12
N ALA A 66 22.57 -0.65 -17.46
CA ALA A 66 21.67 -0.03 -18.42
C ALA A 66 20.19 -0.40 -18.17
N VAL A 67 19.92 -1.64 -17.77
CA VAL A 67 18.58 -2.09 -17.35
C VAL A 67 18.09 -1.32 -16.13
N LEU A 68 18.92 -1.14 -15.11
CA LEU A 68 18.55 -0.36 -13.92
C LEU A 68 18.34 1.11 -14.22
N VAL A 69 19.17 1.69 -15.11
CA VAL A 69 18.99 3.06 -15.57
C VAL A 69 17.68 3.22 -16.36
N ALA A 70 17.38 2.28 -17.27
CA ALA A 70 16.11 2.29 -18.01
C ALA A 70 14.89 2.13 -17.09
N ALA A 71 15.01 1.33 -16.03
CA ALA A 71 13.99 1.09 -15.03
C ALA A 71 14.05 2.09 -13.85
N TRP A 72 14.88 3.16 -13.92
CA TRP A 72 15.16 4.03 -12.78
C TRP A 72 13.91 4.58 -12.11
N LYS A 73 12.97 5.14 -12.89
CA LYS A 73 11.75 5.74 -12.34
C LYS A 73 10.89 4.72 -11.56
N PRO A 74 10.52 3.54 -12.12
CA PRO A 74 9.82 2.50 -11.34
C PRO A 74 10.62 2.00 -10.14
N VAL A 75 11.92 1.80 -10.30
CA VAL A 75 12.78 1.30 -9.21
C VAL A 75 12.87 2.34 -8.08
N SER A 76 13.04 3.63 -8.39
CA SER A 76 13.11 4.68 -7.38
C SER A 76 11.77 4.96 -6.69
N THR A 77 10.64 4.58 -7.28
CA THR A 77 9.34 4.58 -6.58
C THR A 77 9.25 3.42 -5.59
N ALA A 78 9.69 2.21 -5.98
CA ALA A 78 9.62 1.02 -5.13
C ALA A 78 10.74 0.96 -4.07
N ILE A 79 11.89 1.55 -4.36
CA ILE A 79 13.08 1.65 -3.49
C ILE A 79 13.54 3.12 -3.52
N PRO A 80 12.85 4.01 -2.81
CA PRO A 80 13.20 5.42 -2.82
C PRO A 80 14.54 5.70 -2.12
N LEU A 81 15.19 6.77 -2.54
CA LEU A 81 16.45 7.25 -1.99
C LEU A 81 16.31 8.72 -1.56
N HIS A 82 15.21 9.04 -0.89
CA HIS A 82 14.91 10.37 -0.39
C HIS A 82 14.97 10.41 1.14
N PHE A 83 15.00 11.61 1.67
CA PHE A 83 15.02 11.86 3.11
C PHE A 83 13.85 12.73 3.52
N GLN A 84 13.49 12.62 4.77
CA GLN A 84 12.48 13.47 5.40
C GLN A 84 12.87 14.94 5.28
N SER A 85 11.88 15.81 5.23
CA SER A 85 12.10 17.25 5.18
C SER A 85 11.38 17.95 6.33
N GLU A 86 11.97 19.04 6.81
CA GLU A 86 11.35 19.89 7.80
C GLU A 86 10.27 20.78 7.16
N PRO A 87 9.20 21.12 7.90
CA PRO A 87 8.20 22.04 7.43
C PRO A 87 8.74 23.46 7.36
N THR A 88 8.30 24.20 6.36
CA THR A 88 8.52 25.65 6.27
C THR A 88 7.58 26.40 7.23
N HIS A 89 6.35 25.92 7.36
CA HIS A 89 5.29 26.50 8.20
C HIS A 89 4.72 25.43 9.13
N LYS A 90 5.29 25.32 10.34
CA LYS A 90 4.89 24.31 11.35
C LYS A 90 3.41 24.39 11.72
N GLU A 91 2.82 25.56 11.69
CA GLU A 91 1.41 25.81 12.00
C GLU A 91 0.46 25.32 10.89
N ARG A 92 1.00 24.91 9.74
CA ARG A 92 0.25 24.38 8.61
C ARG A 92 0.52 22.90 8.36
N THR A 93 1.02 22.18 9.36
CA THR A 93 1.25 20.74 9.26
C THR A 93 0.06 19.95 9.78
N PHE A 94 -0.13 18.76 9.24
CA PHE A 94 -1.08 17.77 9.75
C PHE A 94 -0.57 16.36 9.53
N LYS A 95 -1.02 15.44 10.37
CA LYS A 95 -0.68 14.02 10.31
C LYS A 95 -1.86 13.20 9.84
N LEU A 96 -1.60 12.26 8.92
CA LEU A 96 -2.56 11.29 8.44
C LEU A 96 -2.03 9.88 8.70
N LEU A 97 -2.83 9.08 9.40
CA LEU A 97 -2.61 7.66 9.62
C LEU A 97 -3.50 6.85 8.68
N THR A 98 -2.95 5.86 7.99
CA THR A 98 -3.73 4.80 7.33
C THR A 98 -3.34 3.45 7.91
N TYR A 99 -4.34 2.61 8.20
CA TYR A 99 -4.10 1.32 8.85
C TYR A 99 -5.23 0.32 8.56
N ASN A 100 -4.91 -0.78 7.89
CA ASN A 100 -5.77 -1.96 7.84
C ASN A 100 -5.62 -2.70 9.16
N ILE A 101 -6.69 -2.72 9.96
CA ILE A 101 -6.67 -3.22 11.35
C ILE A 101 -7.14 -4.66 11.50
N LEU A 102 -7.32 -5.40 10.41
CA LEU A 102 -7.76 -6.81 10.43
C LEU A 102 -8.99 -7.02 11.33
N HIS A 103 -10.07 -6.28 11.08
CA HIS A 103 -11.31 -6.31 11.88
C HIS A 103 -11.11 -6.01 13.38
N GLY A 104 -9.99 -5.40 13.75
CA GLY A 104 -9.64 -5.17 15.16
C GLY A 104 -9.06 -6.39 15.88
N TRP A 105 -8.82 -7.51 15.18
CA TRP A 105 -8.17 -8.66 15.75
C TRP A 105 -6.70 -8.42 16.02
N ASP A 106 -6.18 -9.04 17.07
CA ASP A 106 -4.76 -9.02 17.39
C ASP A 106 -4.13 -10.39 17.14
N GLN A 107 -3.31 -10.50 16.09
CA GLN A 107 -2.66 -11.77 15.72
C GLN A 107 -1.65 -12.27 16.76
N GLU A 108 -1.03 -11.38 17.54
CA GLU A 108 -0.06 -11.72 18.58
C GLU A 108 -0.72 -11.89 19.96
N ASP A 109 -1.94 -11.38 20.14
CA ASP A 109 -2.74 -11.54 21.37
C ASP A 109 -4.21 -11.84 21.02
N PRO A 110 -4.51 -13.05 20.48
CA PRO A 110 -5.88 -13.39 20.05
C PRO A 110 -6.92 -13.34 21.18
N GLU A 111 -6.49 -13.46 22.45
CA GLU A 111 -7.36 -13.33 23.61
C GLU A 111 -7.49 -11.87 24.09
N MET A 112 -6.82 -10.94 23.42
CA MET A 112 -6.79 -9.51 23.74
C MET A 112 -6.52 -9.20 25.23
N LYS A 113 -5.63 -9.96 25.86
CA LYS A 113 -5.25 -9.77 27.27
C LYS A 113 -4.63 -8.40 27.54
N ALA A 114 -3.91 -7.86 26.55
CA ALA A 114 -3.30 -6.53 26.61
C ALA A 114 -4.27 -5.41 26.13
N GLY A 115 -5.55 -5.72 25.89
CA GLY A 115 -6.49 -4.81 25.24
C GLY A 115 -6.27 -4.70 23.75
N ASN A 116 -7.01 -3.82 23.07
CA ASN A 116 -6.89 -3.64 21.61
C ASN A 116 -5.68 -2.77 21.28
N ARG A 117 -4.55 -3.41 20.96
CA ARG A 117 -3.30 -2.70 20.66
C ARG A 117 -3.38 -1.88 19.37
N SER A 118 -4.22 -2.27 18.40
CA SER A 118 -4.42 -1.49 17.17
C SER A 118 -5.06 -0.13 17.47
N PHE A 119 -6.11 -0.10 18.28
CA PHE A 119 -6.74 1.17 18.70
C PHE A 119 -5.87 1.98 19.67
N GLN A 120 -5.09 1.31 20.53
CA GLN A 120 -4.10 2.00 21.35
C GLN A 120 -3.05 2.70 20.47
N TYR A 121 -2.56 2.02 19.43
CA TYR A 121 -1.63 2.64 18.47
C TYR A 121 -2.26 3.86 17.79
N VAL A 122 -3.53 3.81 17.39
CA VAL A 122 -4.25 4.95 16.80
C VAL A 122 -4.27 6.14 17.76
N LEU A 123 -4.46 5.89 19.07
CA LEU A 123 -4.39 6.95 20.09
C LEU A 123 -2.99 7.54 20.21
N ASP A 124 -1.97 6.69 20.28
CA ASP A 124 -0.59 7.08 20.54
C ASP A 124 0.05 7.78 19.33
N ALA A 125 -0.34 7.42 18.11
CA ALA A 125 0.13 8.05 16.88
C ALA A 125 -0.24 9.53 16.79
N ASP A 126 -1.29 9.95 17.50
CA ASP A 126 -1.76 11.33 17.57
C ASP A 126 -1.93 11.99 16.19
N ALA A 127 -2.41 11.21 15.22
CA ALA A 127 -2.70 11.73 13.89
C ALA A 127 -3.89 12.70 13.91
N ASP A 128 -3.97 13.60 12.96
CA ASP A 128 -5.10 14.51 12.82
C ASP A 128 -6.25 13.87 12.05
N LEU A 129 -5.88 13.00 11.10
CA LEU A 129 -6.77 12.21 10.26
C LEU A 129 -6.37 10.73 10.36
N VAL A 130 -7.34 9.84 10.56
CA VAL A 130 -7.13 8.40 10.66
C VAL A 130 -8.05 7.68 9.68
N GLY A 131 -7.50 6.96 8.71
CA GLY A 131 -8.20 6.07 7.80
C GLY A 131 -7.99 4.62 8.20
N LEU A 132 -9.08 3.94 8.50
CA LEU A 132 -9.08 2.53 8.89
C LEU A 132 -9.70 1.69 7.79
N GLN A 133 -9.10 0.54 7.50
CA GLN A 133 -9.61 -0.47 6.60
C GLN A 133 -9.91 -1.74 7.41
N GLU A 134 -10.80 -2.56 6.90
CA GLU A 134 -11.32 -3.76 7.59
C GLU A 134 -11.96 -3.44 8.95
N LEU A 135 -12.71 -2.35 9.05
CA LEU A 135 -13.49 -2.02 10.23
C LEU A 135 -14.94 -1.76 9.84
N VAL A 136 -15.85 -2.67 10.18
CA VAL A 136 -17.26 -2.55 9.83
C VAL A 136 -17.95 -1.49 10.69
N ASP A 137 -17.78 -1.53 12.02
CA ASP A 137 -18.31 -0.51 12.91
C ASP A 137 -17.32 -0.18 14.03
N ILE A 138 -17.03 1.09 14.22
CA ILE A 138 -16.24 1.56 15.34
C ILE A 138 -17.01 1.49 16.68
N ASN A 139 -18.33 1.41 16.60
CA ASN A 139 -19.19 1.24 17.78
C ASN A 139 -19.51 -0.23 18.06
N ASP A 140 -19.40 -1.08 17.04
CA ASP A 140 -19.62 -2.51 17.14
C ASP A 140 -18.32 -3.19 17.53
N THR A 141 -17.93 -3.00 18.76
CA THR A 141 -16.88 -3.76 19.42
C THR A 141 -17.41 -5.10 19.92
N GLY A 142 -18.41 -5.68 19.22
CA GLY A 142 -19.19 -6.81 19.68
C GLY A 142 -18.41 -8.08 20.00
N GLU A 143 -17.14 -8.17 19.60
CA GLU A 143 -16.21 -9.24 19.94
C GLU A 143 -15.00 -8.78 20.76
N VAL A 144 -14.89 -7.48 21.03
CA VAL A 144 -13.81 -6.94 21.86
C VAL A 144 -14.24 -6.96 23.33
N PRO A 145 -13.45 -7.57 24.24
CA PRO A 145 -13.85 -7.70 25.64
C PRO A 145 -14.22 -6.38 26.28
N ARG A 146 -15.24 -6.37 27.14
CA ARG A 146 -15.84 -5.22 27.84
C ARG A 146 -14.89 -4.32 28.67
N GLN A 147 -13.60 -4.59 28.68
CA GLN A 147 -12.58 -3.70 29.30
C GLN A 147 -12.32 -2.41 28.50
N GLU A 148 -12.98 -2.21 27.37
CA GLU A 148 -12.69 -1.14 26.42
C GLU A 148 -13.45 0.17 26.60
N GLY A 149 -14.36 0.30 27.54
CA GLY A 149 -15.08 1.56 27.76
C GLY A 149 -14.15 2.77 27.82
N THR A 150 -12.99 2.64 28.46
CA THR A 150 -12.00 3.70 28.60
C THR A 150 -11.21 3.99 27.33
N LEU A 151 -10.82 2.98 26.54
CA LEU A 151 -10.06 3.14 25.28
C LEU A 151 -10.96 3.74 24.20
N ARG A 152 -12.17 3.19 24.03
CA ARG A 152 -13.17 3.72 23.11
C ARG A 152 -13.51 5.18 23.46
N ASP A 153 -13.78 5.48 24.72
CA ASP A 153 -14.10 6.84 25.14
C ASP A 153 -12.94 7.82 24.90
N SER A 154 -11.71 7.34 25.03
CA SER A 154 -10.51 8.10 24.73
C SER A 154 -10.38 8.40 23.23
N LEU A 155 -10.64 7.40 22.37
CA LEU A 155 -10.71 7.57 20.91
C LEU A 155 -11.79 8.57 20.52
N LEU A 156 -13.00 8.43 21.09
CA LEU A 156 -14.13 9.30 20.79
C LEU A 156 -13.91 10.74 21.24
N ARG A 157 -13.20 10.95 22.35
CA ARG A 157 -12.81 12.30 22.82
C ARG A 157 -11.73 12.90 21.93
N LYS A 158 -10.73 12.09 21.54
CA LYS A 158 -9.61 12.55 20.70
C LYS A 158 -10.05 12.85 19.28
N TYR A 159 -10.97 12.05 18.75
CA TYR A 159 -11.51 12.18 17.39
C TYR A 159 -13.02 12.44 17.43
N PRO A 160 -13.43 13.70 17.66
CA PRO A 160 -14.84 14.06 17.78
C PRO A 160 -15.62 13.88 16.48
N TYR A 161 -14.94 13.87 15.35
CA TYR A 161 -15.55 13.71 14.02
C TYR A 161 -15.21 12.34 13.43
N ARG A 162 -16.23 11.64 12.96
CA ARG A 162 -16.13 10.29 12.40
C ARG A 162 -17.05 10.17 11.22
N ALA A 163 -16.69 9.36 10.23
CA ALA A 163 -17.53 9.06 9.08
C ALA A 163 -17.25 7.65 8.54
N GLY A 164 -18.23 7.10 7.83
CA GLY A 164 -18.28 5.75 7.28
C GLY A 164 -19.56 5.05 7.74
N THR A 165 -20.13 4.21 6.88
CA THR A 165 -21.36 3.45 7.20
C THR A 165 -21.03 1.99 7.50
N THR A 166 -21.98 1.24 8.03
CA THR A 166 -21.83 -0.21 8.24
C THR A 166 -21.86 -1.03 6.94
N ALA A 167 -22.20 -0.38 5.82
CA ALA A 167 -22.24 -1.04 4.50
C ALA A 167 -20.83 -1.24 3.90
N CYS A 168 -19.81 -0.59 4.46
CA CYS A 168 -18.44 -0.62 3.99
C CYS A 168 -17.48 -0.80 5.17
N ASP A 169 -16.40 -1.51 4.96
CA ASP A 169 -15.35 -1.78 5.96
C ASP A 169 -14.34 -0.62 6.12
N LEU A 170 -14.70 0.56 5.63
CA LEU A 170 -13.88 1.77 5.67
C LEU A 170 -14.43 2.76 6.71
N LYS A 171 -13.58 3.14 7.66
CA LYS A 171 -13.91 4.17 8.65
C LYS A 171 -12.84 5.24 8.68
N VAL A 172 -13.27 6.44 9.05
CA VAL A 172 -12.35 7.55 9.26
C VAL A 172 -12.65 8.24 10.59
N LEU A 173 -11.57 8.64 11.25
CA LEU A 173 -11.59 9.45 12.47
C LEU A 173 -10.85 10.76 12.17
N SER A 174 -11.31 11.86 12.74
CA SER A 174 -10.72 13.18 12.49
C SER A 174 -10.82 14.09 13.71
N LYS A 175 -9.78 14.88 13.93
CA LYS A 175 -9.81 16.01 14.85
C LYS A 175 -10.57 17.22 14.25
N TYR A 176 -10.79 17.21 12.92
CA TYR A 176 -11.46 18.28 12.18
C TYR A 176 -12.84 17.82 11.64
N PRO A 177 -13.78 18.76 11.42
CA PRO A 177 -15.07 18.42 10.83
C PRO A 177 -14.90 17.65 9.51
N ILE A 178 -15.52 16.47 9.42
CA ILE A 178 -15.46 15.59 8.26
C ILE A 178 -16.87 15.25 7.81
N LYS A 179 -17.06 15.16 6.48
CA LYS A 179 -18.31 14.78 5.84
C LYS A 179 -18.05 13.65 4.84
N LEU A 180 -18.81 12.57 4.94
CA LEU A 180 -18.90 11.56 3.88
C LEU A 180 -19.63 12.19 2.69
N ILE A 181 -18.97 12.27 1.55
CA ILE A 181 -19.54 12.79 0.30
C ILE A 181 -20.20 11.65 -0.48
N LYS A 182 -19.46 10.55 -0.65
CA LYS A 182 -19.98 9.36 -1.34
C LYS A 182 -19.20 8.12 -0.94
N GLU A 183 -19.93 7.03 -0.78
CA GLU A 183 -19.39 5.70 -0.50
C GLU A 183 -19.50 4.83 -1.74
N TYR A 184 -18.47 4.03 -1.96
CA TYR A 184 -18.36 3.03 -3.02
C TYR A 184 -17.96 1.69 -2.39
N PRO A 185 -18.08 0.57 -3.07
CA PRO A 185 -17.82 -0.75 -2.46
C PRO A 185 -16.39 -0.94 -1.88
N THR A 186 -15.38 -0.22 -2.40
CA THR A 186 -13.97 -0.41 -2.02
C THR A 186 -13.24 0.89 -1.73
N PHE A 187 -13.92 2.00 -1.75
CA PHE A 187 -13.38 3.31 -1.37
C PHE A 187 -14.50 4.27 -0.99
N SER A 188 -14.16 5.28 -0.21
CA SER A 188 -15.10 6.31 0.21
C SER A 188 -14.46 7.68 0.07
N HIS A 189 -15.23 8.65 -0.40
CA HIS A 189 -14.82 10.04 -0.57
C HIS A 189 -15.34 10.89 0.58
N TYR A 190 -14.43 11.58 1.24
CA TYR A 190 -14.70 12.49 2.35
C TYR A 190 -14.24 13.89 2.01
N GLU A 191 -14.90 14.89 2.59
CA GLU A 191 -14.45 16.28 2.66
C GLU A 191 -14.11 16.61 4.12
N VAL A 192 -12.88 17.03 4.37
CA VAL A 192 -12.41 17.47 5.70
C VAL A 192 -12.23 18.97 5.68
N LYS A 193 -12.82 19.65 6.68
CA LYS A 193 -12.66 21.10 6.86
C LYS A 193 -11.41 21.38 7.68
N MET A 194 -10.27 21.48 7.01
CA MET A 194 -9.00 21.86 7.64
C MET A 194 -8.97 23.33 7.99
N PRO A 195 -8.10 23.78 8.93
CA PRO A 195 -7.95 25.21 9.26
C PRO A 195 -7.58 26.09 8.06
N TRP A 196 -6.94 25.52 7.04
CA TRP A 196 -6.40 26.21 5.87
C TRP A 196 -7.24 26.02 4.59
N GLY A 197 -8.29 25.22 4.63
CA GLY A 197 -9.13 24.96 3.49
C GLY A 197 -9.82 23.60 3.53
N LYS A 198 -10.39 23.20 2.41
CA LYS A 198 -11.05 21.91 2.26
C LYS A 198 -10.08 20.89 1.69
N LEU A 199 -9.93 19.77 2.39
CA LEU A 199 -9.22 18.59 1.92
C LEU A 199 -10.21 17.55 1.43
N ASN A 200 -10.07 17.11 0.19
CA ASN A 200 -10.73 15.91 -0.28
C ASN A 200 -9.88 14.70 0.10
N TRP A 201 -10.52 13.70 0.68
CA TRP A 201 -9.83 12.49 1.10
C TRP A 201 -10.56 11.25 0.59
N ILE A 202 -9.86 10.40 -0.12
CA ILE A 202 -10.34 9.09 -0.56
C ILE A 202 -9.63 8.05 0.30
N ASN A 203 -10.38 7.38 1.19
CA ASN A 203 -9.92 6.20 1.92
C ASN A 203 -10.31 4.97 1.10
N THR A 204 -9.39 4.05 0.85
CA THR A 204 -9.61 2.91 -0.03
C THR A 204 -9.15 1.59 0.59
N HIS A 205 -9.88 0.52 0.26
CA HIS A 205 -9.49 -0.87 0.47
C HIS A 205 -9.81 -1.63 -0.81
N LEU A 206 -8.81 -1.78 -1.69
CA LEU A 206 -9.00 -2.45 -2.97
C LEU A 206 -9.08 -3.97 -2.77
N SER A 207 -9.68 -4.65 -3.76
CA SER A 207 -9.92 -6.09 -3.68
C SER A 207 -8.64 -6.90 -3.49
N SER A 208 -8.59 -7.73 -2.46
CA SER A 208 -7.52 -8.71 -2.26
C SER A 208 -7.66 -9.88 -3.25
N PHE A 209 -6.66 -10.76 -3.27
CA PHE A 209 -6.74 -12.00 -4.06
C PHE A 209 -7.61 -13.08 -3.41
N ASN A 210 -8.04 -12.90 -2.16
CA ASN A 210 -8.83 -13.87 -1.38
C ASN A 210 -8.22 -15.28 -1.38
N LEU A 211 -6.89 -15.37 -1.28
CA LEU A 211 -6.17 -16.64 -1.18
C LEU A 211 -6.36 -17.23 0.20
N THR A 212 -6.67 -18.52 0.27
CA THR A 212 -6.65 -19.27 1.55
C THR A 212 -5.22 -19.46 2.06
N ASP A 213 -5.06 -19.85 3.31
CA ASP A 213 -3.73 -20.11 3.88
C ASP A 213 -3.04 -21.31 3.19
N GLU A 214 -3.81 -22.30 2.76
CA GLU A 214 -3.33 -23.45 1.97
C GLU A 214 -2.84 -22.97 0.59
N GLU A 215 -3.61 -22.14 -0.11
CA GLU A 215 -3.21 -21.57 -1.40
C GLU A 215 -1.96 -20.70 -1.30
N ARG A 216 -1.82 -19.94 -0.20
CA ARG A 216 -0.61 -19.15 0.10
C ARG A 216 0.62 -20.04 0.31
N LYS A 217 0.46 -21.18 1.04
CA LYS A 217 1.52 -22.16 1.21
C LYS A 217 1.94 -22.77 -0.12
N VAL A 218 0.98 -23.20 -0.95
CA VAL A 218 1.25 -23.74 -2.28
C VAL A 218 1.95 -22.72 -3.18
N MET A 219 1.55 -21.46 -3.14
CA MET A 219 2.21 -20.39 -3.90
C MET A 219 3.68 -20.22 -3.52
N LYS A 220 4.04 -20.46 -2.25
CA LYS A 220 5.43 -20.49 -1.77
C LYS A 220 6.17 -21.76 -2.22
N GLU A 221 5.52 -22.90 -2.15
CA GLU A 221 6.11 -24.21 -2.48
C GLU A 221 6.31 -24.39 -3.99
N VAL A 222 5.52 -23.72 -4.82
CA VAL A 222 5.74 -23.66 -6.28
C VAL A 222 7.08 -22.98 -6.63
N VAL A 223 7.63 -22.20 -5.73
CA VAL A 223 9.00 -21.66 -5.82
C VAL A 223 10.04 -22.71 -5.36
N SER A 224 9.63 -23.72 -4.56
CA SER A 224 10.45 -24.86 -4.13
C SER A 224 9.84 -26.16 -4.68
N VAL A 225 10.31 -26.58 -5.85
CA VAL A 225 9.91 -27.80 -6.55
C VAL A 225 9.86 -29.02 -5.63
N LYS A 226 8.67 -29.50 -5.26
CA LYS A 226 8.36 -30.92 -4.97
C LYS A 226 6.84 -31.16 -4.72
N ASP A 227 6.33 -32.15 -5.44
CA ASP A 227 5.29 -33.14 -5.18
C ASP A 227 3.81 -32.92 -5.57
N THR A 228 3.30 -34.00 -6.18
CA THR A 228 1.97 -34.54 -6.50
C THR A 228 1.05 -33.79 -7.48
N GLU A 229 0.88 -34.47 -8.69
CA GLU A 229 0.42 -33.79 -9.91
C GLU A 229 -1.07 -33.37 -10.00
N ALA A 230 -2.02 -34.08 -9.39
CA ALA A 230 -3.45 -33.81 -9.68
C ALA A 230 -4.05 -32.68 -8.77
N GLY A 231 -3.93 -32.75 -7.45
CA GLY A 231 -4.43 -31.75 -6.52
C GLY A 231 -3.70 -30.40 -6.67
N LEU A 232 -2.40 -30.48 -7.01
CA LEU A 232 -1.59 -29.30 -7.31
C LEU A 232 -2.04 -28.59 -8.59
N LYS A 233 -2.52 -29.31 -9.57
CA LYS A 233 -3.01 -28.74 -10.85
C LYS A 233 -4.33 -28.00 -10.66
N GLU A 234 -5.25 -28.55 -9.88
CA GLU A 234 -6.52 -27.92 -9.56
C GLU A 234 -6.31 -26.65 -8.70
N MET A 235 -5.48 -26.73 -7.67
CA MET A 235 -5.14 -25.60 -6.81
C MET A 235 -4.39 -24.49 -7.56
N LYS A 236 -3.49 -24.82 -8.49
CA LYS A 236 -2.86 -23.86 -9.41
C LYS A 236 -3.88 -23.17 -10.30
N GLY A 237 -4.91 -23.89 -10.74
CA GLY A 237 -6.03 -23.35 -11.50
C GLY A 237 -6.80 -22.31 -10.67
N SER A 238 -7.20 -22.68 -9.44
CA SER A 238 -7.90 -21.78 -8.49
C SER A 238 -7.08 -20.52 -8.20
N ILE A 239 -5.81 -20.65 -7.85
CA ILE A 239 -4.90 -19.52 -7.59
C ILE A 239 -4.83 -18.59 -8.82
N ARG A 240 -4.67 -19.16 -10.02
CA ARG A 240 -4.60 -18.34 -11.24
C ARG A 240 -5.88 -17.55 -11.49
N GLU A 241 -7.04 -18.15 -11.28
CA GLU A 241 -8.33 -17.48 -11.43
C GLU A 241 -8.49 -16.36 -10.39
N LYS A 242 -8.18 -16.63 -9.13
CA LYS A 242 -8.22 -15.63 -8.04
C LYS A 242 -7.27 -14.46 -8.29
N LEU A 243 -6.06 -14.72 -8.78
CA LEU A 243 -5.13 -13.66 -9.17
C LEU A 243 -5.68 -12.82 -10.31
N LYS A 244 -6.20 -13.47 -11.37
CA LYS A 244 -6.79 -12.78 -12.52
C LYS A 244 -7.96 -11.90 -12.11
N ASP A 245 -8.85 -12.43 -11.29
CA ASP A 245 -10.02 -11.75 -10.80
C ASP A 245 -9.63 -10.56 -9.88
N GLY A 246 -8.72 -10.77 -8.94
CA GLY A 246 -8.21 -9.72 -8.05
C GLY A 246 -7.55 -8.57 -8.82
N PHE A 247 -6.67 -8.86 -9.78
CA PHE A 247 -6.07 -7.83 -10.63
C PHE A 247 -7.11 -7.09 -11.48
N SER A 248 -8.09 -7.81 -12.04
CA SER A 248 -9.14 -7.19 -12.87
C SER A 248 -10.04 -6.27 -12.04
N ARG A 249 -10.48 -6.71 -10.87
CA ARG A 249 -11.28 -5.87 -9.95
C ARG A 249 -10.50 -4.63 -9.50
N ARG A 250 -9.22 -4.79 -9.16
CA ARG A 250 -8.39 -3.62 -8.80
C ARG A 250 -8.25 -2.64 -9.94
N ALA A 251 -8.07 -3.11 -11.17
CA ALA A 251 -7.98 -2.24 -12.34
C ALA A 251 -9.27 -1.42 -12.56
N GLU A 252 -10.44 -2.06 -12.42
CA GLU A 252 -11.74 -1.39 -12.49
C GLU A 252 -11.91 -0.33 -11.40
N ARG A 253 -11.59 -0.69 -10.14
CA ARG A 253 -11.72 0.22 -9.00
C ARG A 253 -10.72 1.37 -9.07
N ALA A 254 -9.50 1.11 -9.52
CA ALA A 254 -8.50 2.14 -9.75
C ALA A 254 -8.96 3.17 -10.80
N ALA A 255 -9.60 2.72 -11.88
CA ALA A 255 -10.19 3.61 -12.88
C ALA A 255 -11.30 4.49 -12.29
N ALA A 256 -12.17 3.93 -11.45
CA ALA A 256 -13.23 4.69 -10.76
C ALA A 256 -12.66 5.73 -9.78
N ILE A 257 -11.61 5.39 -9.01
CA ILE A 257 -10.91 6.34 -8.14
C ILE A 257 -10.26 7.45 -8.98
N ARG A 258 -9.61 7.11 -10.09
CA ARG A 258 -8.98 8.09 -10.98
C ARG A 258 -10.02 9.06 -11.56
N GLU A 259 -11.15 8.54 -12.05
CA GLU A 259 -12.24 9.36 -12.57
C GLU A 259 -12.78 10.33 -11.51
N LEU A 260 -12.91 9.89 -10.25
CA LEU A 260 -13.28 10.76 -9.15
C LEU A 260 -12.19 11.82 -8.88
N ALA A 261 -10.92 11.42 -8.82
CA ALA A 261 -9.80 12.32 -8.58
C ALA A 261 -9.66 13.40 -9.68
N ASP A 262 -9.98 13.06 -10.94
CA ASP A 262 -9.98 14.00 -12.06
C ASP A 262 -11.06 15.10 -11.95
N ARG A 263 -12.17 14.78 -11.28
CA ARG A 263 -13.26 15.76 -11.01
C ARG A 263 -12.93 16.68 -9.83
N ILE A 264 -11.96 16.33 -9.01
CA ILE A 264 -11.55 17.12 -7.83
C ILE A 264 -10.42 18.05 -8.26
N SER A 265 -10.63 19.35 -8.22
CA SER A 265 -9.61 20.36 -8.59
C SER A 265 -8.74 20.83 -7.41
N GLY A 266 -9.18 20.59 -6.18
CA GLY A 266 -8.53 21.06 -4.94
C GLY A 266 -7.55 20.07 -4.31
N PRO A 267 -7.15 20.33 -3.06
CA PRO A 267 -6.33 19.43 -2.26
C PRO A 267 -6.97 18.04 -2.18
N LEU A 268 -6.18 17.01 -2.44
CA LEU A 268 -6.62 15.62 -2.46
C LEU A 268 -5.55 14.72 -1.85
N VAL A 269 -6.00 13.80 -0.99
CA VAL A 269 -5.23 12.63 -0.54
C VAL A 269 -6.01 11.37 -0.90
N VAL A 270 -5.32 10.37 -1.43
CA VAL A 270 -5.82 9.01 -1.62
C VAL A 270 -4.96 8.09 -0.79
N SER A 271 -5.53 7.47 0.24
CA SER A 271 -4.77 6.60 1.14
C SER A 271 -5.55 5.32 1.45
N GLY A 272 -4.84 4.28 1.84
CA GLY A 272 -5.43 3.02 2.27
C GLY A 272 -4.67 1.81 1.75
N ASP A 273 -5.30 0.66 1.93
CA ASP A 273 -4.84 -0.61 1.41
C ASP A 273 -5.21 -0.75 -0.08
N PHE A 274 -4.21 -0.63 -0.95
CA PHE A 274 -4.42 -0.81 -2.38
C PHE A 274 -4.41 -2.29 -2.78
N ASN A 275 -4.04 -3.20 -1.84
CA ASN A 275 -3.83 -4.62 -2.14
C ASN A 275 -2.91 -4.84 -3.36
N ASP A 276 -2.10 -3.82 -3.69
CA ASP A 276 -1.17 -3.81 -4.82
C ASP A 276 0.07 -2.95 -4.52
N VAL A 277 1.15 -3.25 -5.22
CA VAL A 277 2.46 -2.62 -4.97
C VAL A 277 2.64 -1.32 -5.76
N PRO A 278 3.61 -0.45 -5.36
CA PRO A 278 4.03 0.67 -6.19
C PRO A 278 4.36 0.22 -7.61
N GLU A 279 4.01 1.06 -8.59
CA GLU A 279 4.17 0.81 -10.03
C GLU A 279 3.27 -0.30 -10.61
N SER A 280 2.38 -0.94 -9.82
CA SER A 280 1.31 -1.78 -10.36
C SER A 280 0.34 -0.98 -11.23
N TYR A 281 -0.50 -1.68 -11.99
CA TYR A 281 -1.50 -1.02 -12.83
C TYR A 281 -2.49 -0.18 -12.00
N ALA A 282 -2.97 -0.73 -10.88
CA ALA A 282 -3.91 -0.02 -10.01
C ALA A 282 -3.25 1.25 -9.40
N TYR A 283 -2.05 1.10 -8.85
CA TYR A 283 -1.29 2.22 -8.30
C TYR A 283 -1.06 3.32 -9.36
N ARG A 284 -0.56 2.96 -10.55
CA ARG A 284 -0.28 3.92 -11.63
C ARG A 284 -1.54 4.62 -12.13
N THR A 285 -2.64 3.87 -12.23
CA THR A 285 -3.92 4.43 -12.65
C THR A 285 -4.42 5.47 -11.64
N ILE A 286 -4.41 5.16 -10.34
CA ILE A 286 -4.84 6.09 -9.29
C ILE A 286 -3.91 7.30 -9.23
N ARG A 287 -2.60 7.07 -9.24
CA ARG A 287 -1.60 8.13 -9.17
C ARG A 287 -1.74 9.14 -10.32
N GLY A 288 -2.02 8.65 -11.51
CA GLY A 288 -2.05 9.51 -12.70
C GLY A 288 -0.74 10.27 -12.88
N ASN A 289 -0.86 11.54 -13.34
CA ASN A 289 0.28 12.43 -13.55
C ASN A 289 0.31 13.59 -12.54
N ASP A 290 -0.64 13.67 -11.63
CA ASP A 290 -0.89 14.80 -10.74
C ASP A 290 -0.85 14.47 -9.25
N LEU A 291 -0.66 13.20 -8.89
CA LEU A 291 -0.47 12.81 -7.50
C LEU A 291 0.99 12.38 -7.26
N GLY A 292 1.59 12.96 -6.22
CA GLY A 292 2.83 12.52 -5.61
C GLY A 292 2.60 11.26 -4.76
N ASP A 293 3.67 10.55 -4.45
CA ASP A 293 3.69 9.42 -3.52
C ASP A 293 4.46 9.85 -2.27
N ALA A 294 3.76 9.92 -1.15
CA ALA A 294 4.34 10.45 0.09
C ALA A 294 5.55 9.62 0.56
N TYR A 295 5.49 8.27 0.45
CA TYR A 295 6.62 7.42 0.83
C TYR A 295 7.79 7.56 -0.14
N ALA A 296 7.52 7.49 -1.43
CA ALA A 296 8.57 7.59 -2.44
C ALA A 296 9.32 8.92 -2.39
N GLU A 297 8.68 9.99 -1.93
CA GLU A 297 9.27 11.34 -1.90
C GLU A 297 9.98 11.68 -0.58
N THR A 298 9.78 10.91 0.48
CA THR A 298 10.28 11.26 1.83
C THR A 298 11.09 10.18 2.51
N SER A 299 11.26 9.01 1.87
CA SER A 299 11.80 7.84 2.58
C SER A 299 13.00 7.23 1.87
N PHE A 300 13.71 6.36 2.59
CA PHE A 300 14.89 5.66 2.10
C PHE A 300 14.71 4.14 2.20
N GLY A 301 14.87 3.45 1.06
CA GLY A 301 14.79 2.00 0.96
C GLY A 301 13.38 1.44 0.70
N PRO A 302 13.26 0.11 0.54
CA PRO A 302 11.97 -0.52 0.28
C PRO A 302 11.10 -0.54 1.54
N LEU A 303 9.78 -0.42 1.36
CA LEU A 303 8.79 -0.52 2.42
C LEU A 303 8.10 -1.90 2.38
N ILE A 304 7.80 -2.43 3.54
CA ILE A 304 6.96 -3.59 3.74
C ILE A 304 5.83 -3.18 4.66
N THR A 305 4.61 -3.11 4.16
CA THR A 305 3.41 -2.81 4.96
C THR A 305 2.58 -4.04 5.23
N TYR A 306 2.71 -5.10 4.41
CA TYR A 306 2.02 -6.37 4.57
C TYR A 306 3.01 -7.49 4.85
N ASN A 307 2.75 -8.30 5.90
CA ASN A 307 3.60 -9.40 6.33
C ASN A 307 2.76 -10.57 6.84
N ARG A 308 2.23 -11.37 5.92
CA ARG A 308 1.52 -12.59 6.28
C ARG A 308 2.15 -13.79 5.57
N HIS A 309 2.41 -14.86 6.34
CA HIS A 309 3.02 -16.09 5.82
C HIS A 309 4.33 -15.86 5.03
N GLY A 310 5.07 -14.76 5.32
CA GLY A 310 6.32 -14.40 4.65
C GLY A 310 6.16 -13.82 3.25
N PHE A 311 4.95 -13.42 2.87
CA PHE A 311 4.75 -12.48 1.77
C PHE A 311 5.02 -11.07 2.30
N LEU A 312 6.03 -10.42 1.75
CA LEU A 312 6.52 -9.13 2.20
C LEU A 312 6.27 -8.10 1.10
N PHE A 313 5.16 -7.35 1.21
CA PHE A 313 4.75 -6.41 0.19
C PHE A 313 4.49 -5.00 0.76
N HIS A 314 4.63 -4.01 -0.09
CA HIS A 314 4.20 -2.64 0.14
C HIS A 314 2.81 -2.47 -0.49
N LEU A 315 1.73 -2.71 0.27
CA LEU A 315 0.35 -2.68 -0.22
C LEU A 315 -0.40 -1.40 0.16
N ASP A 316 -0.01 -0.75 1.27
CA ASP A 316 -0.66 0.44 1.76
C ASP A 316 0.01 1.68 1.17
N GLN A 317 -0.78 2.57 0.57
CA GLN A 317 -0.26 3.72 -0.18
C GLN A 317 -0.84 5.03 0.37
N ILE A 318 -0.08 6.11 0.22
CA ILE A 318 -0.52 7.48 0.51
C ILE A 318 -0.12 8.36 -0.67
N LEU A 319 -1.08 8.61 -1.57
CA LEU A 319 -0.91 9.49 -2.71
C LEU A 319 -1.57 10.84 -2.41
N TYR A 320 -0.97 11.93 -2.87
CA TYR A 320 -1.45 13.27 -2.56
C TYR A 320 -1.20 14.25 -3.69
N ARG A 321 -1.97 15.33 -3.75
CA ARG A 321 -1.78 16.35 -4.79
C ARG A 321 -0.73 17.36 -4.35
N ASP A 322 0.49 17.21 -4.89
CA ASP A 322 1.70 17.95 -4.54
C ASP A 322 1.61 19.46 -4.76
N LYS A 323 0.74 19.89 -5.67
CA LYS A 323 0.45 21.32 -5.91
C LYS A 323 -0.09 22.05 -4.67
N PHE A 324 -0.73 21.34 -3.74
CA PHE A 324 -1.41 21.93 -2.58
C PHE A 324 -0.78 21.57 -1.24
N MET A 325 0.00 20.52 -1.22
CA MET A 325 0.60 19.97 -0.01
C MET A 325 1.99 19.45 -0.33
N LYS A 326 2.85 19.39 0.66
CA LYS A 326 4.17 18.76 0.59
C LYS A 326 4.22 17.64 1.62
N ALA A 327 4.59 16.44 1.20
CA ALA A 327 4.91 15.38 2.14
C ALA A 327 6.25 15.71 2.82
N LEU A 328 6.28 15.58 4.13
CA LEU A 328 7.47 15.85 4.95
C LEU A 328 8.11 14.54 5.41
N LYS A 329 7.26 13.57 5.78
CA LYS A 329 7.69 12.34 6.42
C LYS A 329 6.63 11.25 6.25
N VAL A 330 7.08 10.00 6.05
CA VAL A 330 6.24 8.81 6.22
C VAL A 330 6.96 7.82 7.11
N GLU A 331 6.30 7.35 8.15
CA GLU A 331 6.80 6.37 9.09
C GLU A 331 5.92 5.12 9.10
N LYS A 332 6.57 3.98 9.02
CA LYS A 332 5.92 2.69 9.25
C LYS A 332 5.96 2.37 10.74
N GLY A 333 4.80 2.07 11.33
CA GLY A 333 4.75 1.54 12.68
C GLY A 333 5.34 0.14 12.77
N SER A 334 5.70 -0.28 13.98
CA SER A 334 6.26 -1.60 14.27
C SER A 334 5.25 -2.59 14.87
N LEU A 335 4.02 -2.16 15.10
CA LEU A 335 2.97 -2.97 15.68
C LEU A 335 2.58 -4.13 14.75
N LYS A 336 2.47 -5.33 15.29
CA LYS A 336 2.13 -6.57 14.57
C LYS A 336 0.78 -7.15 14.98
N SER A 337 -0.15 -6.34 15.46
CA SER A 337 -1.50 -6.79 15.79
C SER A 337 -2.30 -7.17 14.54
N SER A 338 -2.10 -6.46 13.44
CA SER A 338 -2.63 -6.78 12.11
C SER A 338 -1.57 -7.44 11.24
N ASP A 339 -1.96 -8.06 10.13
CA ASP A 339 -1.06 -8.49 9.05
C ASP A 339 -0.57 -7.30 8.20
N HIS A 340 -1.11 -6.11 8.46
CA HIS A 340 -0.58 -4.84 7.94
C HIS A 340 0.11 -4.03 9.03
N TYR A 341 1.07 -3.20 8.63
CA TYR A 341 1.70 -2.21 9.48
C TYR A 341 1.08 -0.84 9.22
N PRO A 342 0.78 -0.05 10.28
CA PRO A 342 0.26 1.30 10.11
C PRO A 342 1.28 2.22 9.42
N LEU A 343 0.79 3.13 8.57
CA LEU A 343 1.58 4.20 7.97
C LEU A 343 1.11 5.55 8.50
N LEU A 344 2.03 6.28 9.13
CA LEU A 344 1.84 7.64 9.60
C LEU A 344 2.59 8.60 8.68
N SER A 345 1.87 9.49 8.03
CA SER A 345 2.45 10.55 7.20
C SER A 345 2.26 11.92 7.83
N GLU A 346 3.20 12.82 7.57
CA GLU A 346 3.12 14.23 7.92
C GLU A 346 3.19 15.08 6.65
N PHE A 347 2.29 16.05 6.56
CA PHE A 347 2.18 16.96 5.42
C PHE A 347 2.24 18.41 5.86
N GLU A 348 2.79 19.26 5.01
CA GLU A 348 2.65 20.70 5.09
C GLU A 348 1.66 21.20 4.04
N TRP A 349 0.68 22.00 4.46
CA TRP A 349 -0.26 22.67 3.55
C TRP A 349 0.40 23.89 2.94
N ILE A 350 0.67 23.86 1.63
CA ILE A 350 1.38 24.92 0.92
C ILE A 350 0.46 25.81 0.08
N ALA A 351 -0.78 25.42 -0.15
CA ALA A 351 -1.76 26.26 -0.84
C ALA A 351 -2.06 27.55 -0.06
N LYS A 352 -2.21 28.63 -0.80
CA LYS A 352 -2.57 29.96 -0.26
C LYS A 352 -4.06 30.06 -0.04
#